data_b34500089b664950509a2295efa14391
#
_entry.id   b34500089b664950509a2295efa14391
#
_cell.length_a   1.000
_cell.length_b   1.000
_cell.length_c   1.000
_cell.angle_alpha   90.00
_cell.angle_beta   90.00
_cell.angle_gamma   90.00
#
_symmetry.space_group_name_H-M   'P 1'
#
loop_
_entity.id
_entity.type
_entity.pdbx_description
1 polymer ?
#
loop_
_entity_poly.entity_id
_entity_poly.type
_entity_poly.pdbx_seq_one_letter_code
_entity_poly.pdbx_strand_id
1 'polypeptide(L)'
;MNIKISPDALWYHGSNVRFDILREGSTITQWRQLAEAFSHKPTQLSYDDSGLIHHNGVEPGYLYIIDEPIQIGKDILPHPRTTMDANAEFITLRPLKVKLLECC
;
A
#
# COMPACT_ATOMS: atom_id res chain seq x y z
N MET A 1 0.78 -15.08 8.90
CA MET A 1 1.96 -14.67 8.11
C MET A 1 2.63 -13.47 8.75
N ASN A 2 3.95 -13.50 8.89
CA ASN A 2 4.69 -12.38 9.46
C ASN A 2 5.22 -11.49 8.34
N ILE A 3 4.87 -10.21 8.38
CA ILE A 3 5.36 -9.22 7.43
C ILE A 3 6.57 -8.54 8.04
N LYS A 4 7.70 -8.61 7.35
CA LYS A 4 8.94 -7.96 7.79
C LYS A 4 9.18 -6.70 6.98
N ILE A 5 9.52 -5.61 7.68
CA ILE A 5 9.90 -4.36 7.03
C ILE A 5 11.35 -4.48 6.57
N SER A 6 11.58 -4.16 5.30
CA SER A 6 12.92 -4.11 4.72
C SER A 6 13.29 -2.66 4.43
N PRO A 7 14.43 -2.16 4.90
CA PRO A 7 14.82 -0.77 4.66
C PRO A 7 15.09 -0.46 3.18
N ASP A 8 15.41 -1.48 2.39
CA ASP A 8 15.73 -1.30 0.97
C ASP A 8 14.56 -1.61 0.05
N ALA A 9 13.43 -2.08 0.59
CA ALA A 9 12.27 -2.42 -0.22
C ALA A 9 11.46 -1.18 -0.59
N LEU A 10 10.80 -1.24 -1.74
CA LEU A 10 9.92 -0.16 -2.20
C LEU A 10 8.64 -0.13 -1.37
N TRP A 11 8.05 1.07 -1.27
CA TRP A 11 6.74 1.27 -0.69
C TRP A 11 5.72 1.49 -1.82
N TYR A 12 4.58 0.83 -1.74
CA TYR A 12 3.55 0.82 -2.78
C TYR A 12 2.25 1.43 -2.28
N HIS A 13 1.50 2.01 -3.21
CA HIS A 13 0.14 2.48 -2.97
C HIS A 13 -0.73 2.10 -4.16
N GLY A 14 -1.88 1.49 -3.89
CA GLY A 14 -2.87 1.16 -4.91
C GLY A 14 -4.06 2.12 -4.84
N SER A 15 -4.49 2.63 -5.99
CA SER A 15 -5.63 3.54 -6.08
C SER A 15 -6.31 3.38 -7.43
N ASN A 16 -7.59 3.73 -7.50
CA ASN A 16 -8.31 3.80 -8.76
C ASN A 16 -8.29 5.20 -9.38
N VAL A 17 -7.50 6.12 -8.81
CA VAL A 17 -7.39 7.52 -9.24
C VAL A 17 -5.94 7.83 -9.60
N ARG A 18 -5.73 8.69 -10.60
CA ARG A 18 -4.39 9.16 -10.98
C ARG A 18 -4.05 10.44 -10.25
N PHE A 19 -2.79 10.50 -9.73
CA PHE A 19 -2.26 11.69 -9.06
C PHE A 19 -0.72 11.58 -9.01
N ASP A 20 -0.07 12.70 -8.70
CA ASP A 20 1.40 12.76 -8.55
C ASP A 20 1.82 12.89 -7.09
N ILE A 21 0.93 13.37 -6.25
CA ILE A 21 1.17 13.54 -4.81
C ILE A 21 0.12 12.75 -4.06
N LEU A 22 0.59 11.85 -3.21
CA LEU A 22 -0.25 11.09 -2.30
C LEU A 22 -0.49 11.94 -1.07
N ARG A 23 -1.76 12.14 -0.71
CA ARG A 23 -2.09 13.01 0.42
C ARG A 23 -1.85 12.30 1.76
N GLU A 24 -1.71 13.12 2.81
CA GLU A 24 -1.61 12.66 4.18
C GLU A 24 -2.78 11.74 4.56
N GLY A 25 -2.49 10.73 5.38
CA GLY A 25 -3.51 9.78 5.82
C GLY A 25 -3.75 8.63 4.85
N SER A 26 -2.91 8.49 3.84
CA SER A 26 -3.04 7.41 2.85
C SER A 26 -2.35 6.15 3.33
N THR A 27 -2.86 4.99 2.90
CA THR A 27 -2.29 3.69 3.23
C THR A 27 -1.21 3.32 2.22
N ILE A 28 -0.06 2.88 2.70
CA ILE A 28 1.02 2.36 1.87
C ILE A 28 1.50 1.03 2.44
N THR A 29 2.17 0.23 1.62
CA THR A 29 2.66 -1.10 2.01
C THR A 29 3.91 -1.48 1.22
N GLN A 30 4.76 -2.31 1.81
CA GLN A 30 5.85 -2.95 1.07
C GLN A 30 5.40 -4.23 0.37
N TRP A 31 4.19 -4.68 0.65
CA TRP A 31 3.61 -5.87 0.03
C TRP A 31 2.89 -5.47 -1.26
N ARG A 32 3.58 -5.66 -2.39
CA ARG A 32 3.11 -5.23 -3.70
C ARG A 32 1.73 -5.79 -4.06
N GLN A 33 1.51 -7.07 -3.83
CA GLN A 33 0.24 -7.72 -4.15
C GLN A 33 -0.93 -7.11 -3.37
N LEU A 34 -0.68 -6.67 -2.14
CA LEU A 34 -1.70 -6.00 -1.34
C LEU A 34 -2.05 -4.63 -1.95
N ALA A 35 -1.07 -3.87 -2.38
CA ALA A 35 -1.30 -2.59 -3.05
C ALA A 35 -2.05 -2.77 -4.37
N GLU A 36 -1.70 -3.80 -5.15
CA GLU A 36 -2.41 -4.12 -6.39
C GLU A 36 -3.88 -4.45 -6.12
N ALA A 37 -4.16 -5.23 -5.08
CA ALA A 37 -5.54 -5.55 -4.69
C ALA A 37 -6.32 -4.30 -4.32
N PHE A 38 -5.74 -3.39 -3.55
CA PHE A 38 -6.38 -2.14 -3.16
C PHE A 38 -6.72 -1.25 -4.36
N SER A 39 -5.91 -1.32 -5.44
CA SER A 39 -6.16 -0.50 -6.64
C SER A 39 -7.48 -0.83 -7.31
N HIS A 40 -8.02 -2.03 -7.08
CA HIS A 40 -9.29 -2.49 -7.65
C HIS A 40 -10.50 -2.21 -6.75
N LYS A 41 -10.32 -1.50 -5.65
CA LYS A 41 -11.38 -1.16 -4.68
C LYS A 41 -12.17 -2.37 -4.19
N PRO A 42 -11.52 -3.38 -3.61
CA PRO A 42 -12.25 -4.54 -3.11
C PRO A 42 -13.09 -4.19 -1.89
N THR A 43 -14.26 -4.83 -1.75
CA THR A 43 -15.04 -4.79 -0.52
C THR A 43 -14.69 -5.95 0.40
N GLN A 44 -14.06 -6.99 -0.17
CA GLN A 44 -13.56 -8.14 0.58
C GLN A 44 -12.13 -8.42 0.14
N LEU A 45 -11.25 -8.60 1.11
CA LEU A 45 -9.85 -8.90 0.86
C LEU A 45 -9.35 -9.85 1.94
N SER A 46 -8.70 -10.93 1.52
CA SER A 46 -8.07 -11.88 2.42
C SER A 46 -6.76 -12.40 1.83
N TYR A 47 -5.99 -13.12 2.62
CA TYR A 47 -4.77 -13.77 2.15
C TYR A 47 -4.61 -15.11 2.85
N ASP A 48 -3.98 -16.06 2.16
CA ASP A 48 -3.74 -17.38 2.71
C ASP A 48 -2.34 -17.51 3.33
N ASP A 49 -2.01 -18.69 3.85
CA ASP A 49 -0.73 -18.94 4.51
C ASP A 49 0.48 -18.78 3.57
N SER A 50 0.26 -18.93 2.27
CA SER A 50 1.32 -18.73 1.26
C SER A 50 1.50 -17.27 0.87
N GLY A 51 0.65 -16.36 1.36
CA GLY A 51 0.68 -14.95 1.03
C GLY A 51 -0.07 -14.60 -0.25
N LEU A 52 -0.84 -15.52 -0.80
CA LEU A 52 -1.67 -15.22 -1.98
C LEU A 52 -2.88 -14.38 -1.57
N ILE A 53 -3.04 -13.24 -2.23
CA ILE A 53 -4.15 -12.33 -1.97
C ILE A 53 -5.40 -12.76 -2.74
N HIS A 54 -6.52 -12.78 -2.05
CA HIS A 54 -7.84 -13.04 -2.62
C HIS A 54 -8.71 -11.82 -2.40
N HIS A 55 -9.33 -11.28 -3.45
CA HIS A 55 -10.20 -10.13 -3.34
C HIS A 55 -11.28 -10.16 -4.41
N ASN A 56 -12.32 -9.34 -4.21
CA ASN A 56 -13.45 -9.21 -5.12
C ASN A 56 -13.47 -7.88 -5.90
N GLY A 57 -12.37 -7.13 -5.87
CA GLY A 57 -12.29 -5.86 -6.59
C GLY A 57 -12.29 -6.06 -8.10
N VAL A 58 -13.06 -5.25 -8.81
CA VAL A 58 -13.24 -5.36 -10.27
C VAL A 58 -12.93 -4.06 -11.01
N GLU A 59 -12.69 -2.95 -10.30
CA GLU A 59 -12.41 -1.67 -10.94
C GLU A 59 -10.96 -1.63 -11.47
N PRO A 60 -10.72 -0.97 -12.62
CA PRO A 60 -9.36 -0.71 -13.06
C PRO A 60 -8.61 0.12 -12.02
N GLY A 61 -7.33 -0.14 -11.84
CA GLY A 61 -6.56 0.54 -10.83
C GLY A 61 -5.17 0.93 -11.30
N TYR A 62 -4.48 1.67 -10.45
CA TYR A 62 -3.11 2.14 -10.68
C TYR A 62 -2.25 1.76 -9.49
N LEU A 63 -1.04 1.27 -9.79
CA LEU A 63 -0.05 0.94 -8.78
C LEU A 63 1.02 2.02 -8.77
N TYR A 64 1.26 2.59 -7.60
CA TYR A 64 2.26 3.64 -7.39
C TYR A 64 3.40 3.16 -6.51
N ILE A 65 4.57 3.76 -6.69
CA ILE A 65 5.66 3.67 -5.71
C ILE A 65 5.89 5.04 -5.08
N ILE A 66 6.31 5.04 -3.83
CA ILE A 66 6.72 6.28 -3.16
C ILE A 66 8.05 6.72 -3.78
N ASP A 67 8.08 7.95 -4.29
CA ASP A 67 9.22 8.48 -5.07
C ASP A 67 9.99 9.55 -4.30
N GLU A 68 10.18 9.31 -3.01
CA GLU A 68 11.04 10.15 -2.15
C GLU A 68 11.45 9.37 -0.91
N PRO A 69 12.56 9.76 -0.26
CA PRO A 69 12.97 9.12 0.98
C PRO A 69 11.94 9.30 2.10
N ILE A 70 11.65 8.23 2.84
CA ILE A 70 10.74 8.27 3.98
C ILE A 70 11.36 7.53 5.16
N GLN A 71 10.96 7.93 6.38
CA GLN A 71 11.39 7.31 7.61
C GLN A 71 10.19 6.90 8.44
N ILE A 72 10.22 5.66 8.95
CA ILE A 72 9.19 5.17 9.85
C ILE A 72 9.29 5.96 11.17
N GLY A 73 8.15 6.42 11.67
CA GLY A 73 8.08 7.23 12.88
C GLY A 73 8.11 8.73 12.61
N LYS A 74 8.55 9.15 11.41
CA LYS A 74 8.59 10.56 11.01
C LYS A 74 7.62 10.85 9.86
N ASP A 75 7.69 10.06 8.81
CA ASP A 75 6.90 10.27 7.59
C ASP A 75 5.74 9.29 7.49
N ILE A 76 5.87 8.14 8.10
CA ILE A 76 4.86 7.09 8.11
C ILE A 76 4.84 6.39 9.48
N LEU A 77 3.69 5.81 9.81
CA LEU A 77 3.51 4.98 11.02
C LEU A 77 2.73 3.73 10.66
N PRO A 78 2.86 2.65 11.45
CA PRO A 78 1.98 1.49 11.30
C PRO A 78 0.53 1.95 11.34
N HIS A 79 -0.31 1.40 10.49
CA HIS A 79 -1.72 1.79 10.40
C HIS A 79 -2.44 1.45 11.70
N PRO A 80 -3.04 2.44 12.41
CA PRO A 80 -3.59 2.20 13.75
C PRO A 80 -4.86 1.37 13.77
N ARG A 81 -5.53 1.22 12.62
CA ARG A 81 -6.80 0.48 12.54
C ARG A 81 -6.73 -0.68 11.55
N THR A 82 -5.52 -1.18 11.28
CA THR A 82 -5.40 -2.32 10.38
C THR A 82 -6.00 -3.57 11.00
N THR A 83 -6.68 -4.36 10.16
CA THR A 83 -7.15 -5.70 10.51
C THR A 83 -6.23 -6.78 9.97
N MET A 84 -5.13 -6.38 9.35
CA MET A 84 -4.14 -7.27 8.75
C MET A 84 -2.99 -7.53 9.73
N ASP A 85 -2.05 -8.38 9.31
CA ASP A 85 -0.86 -8.66 10.10
C ASP A 85 -0.05 -7.40 10.37
N ALA A 86 0.70 -7.40 11.45
CA ALA A 86 1.59 -6.30 11.78
C ALA A 86 2.52 -6.00 10.61
N ASN A 87 2.75 -4.72 10.32
CA ASN A 87 3.60 -4.22 9.25
C ASN A 87 3.05 -4.46 7.83
N ALA A 88 1.82 -4.97 7.68
CA ALA A 88 1.20 -5.09 6.36
C ALA A 88 0.78 -3.73 5.81
N GLU A 89 0.32 -2.83 6.67
CA GLU A 89 -0.14 -1.50 6.27
C GLU A 89 0.48 -0.41 7.11
N PHE A 90 0.86 0.69 6.45
CA PHE A 90 1.34 1.91 7.09
C PHE A 90 0.51 3.09 6.62
N ILE A 91 0.47 4.14 7.41
CA ILE A 91 -0.26 5.37 7.09
C ILE A 91 0.73 6.53 6.94
N THR A 92 0.48 7.39 5.96
CA THR A 92 1.35 8.55 5.71
C THR A 92 1.01 9.68 6.66
N LEU A 93 2.05 10.36 7.16
CA LEU A 93 1.93 11.48 8.10
C LEU A 93 2.04 12.84 7.41
N ARG A 94 2.37 12.85 6.13
CA ARG A 94 2.46 14.04 5.28
C ARG A 94 2.22 13.66 3.83
N PRO A 95 1.96 14.61 2.94
CA PRO A 95 1.90 14.31 1.51
C PRO A 95 3.24 13.78 1.01
N LEU A 96 3.20 12.79 0.10
CA LEU A 96 4.38 12.15 -0.44
C LEU A 96 4.34 12.15 -1.97
N LYS A 97 5.50 12.36 -2.58
CA LYS A 97 5.64 12.18 -4.02
C LYS A 97 5.50 10.71 -4.39
N VAL A 98 4.76 10.44 -5.45
CA VAL A 98 4.60 9.09 -5.98
C VAL A 98 4.86 9.09 -7.47
N LYS A 99 5.19 7.89 -7.96
CA LYS A 99 5.39 7.63 -9.38
C LYS A 99 4.51 6.47 -9.79
N LEU A 100 3.77 6.62 -10.88
CA LEU A 100 2.98 5.54 -11.43
C LEU A 100 3.89 4.42 -11.90
N LEU A 101 3.71 3.22 -11.36
CA LEU A 101 4.49 2.06 -11.72
C LEU A 101 3.83 1.27 -12.84
N GLU A 102 2.52 0.99 -12.68
CA GLU A 102 1.75 0.28 -13.71
C GLU A 102 0.24 0.49 -13.53
N CYS A 103 -0.51 0.22 -14.60
CA CYS A 103 -1.98 0.13 -14.55
C CYS A 103 -2.33 -1.32 -14.25
N CYS A 104 -3.14 -1.53 -13.24
CA CYS A 104 -3.56 -2.87 -12.83
C CYS A 104 -4.83 -3.32 -13.56
#